data_9f736556f528f418d782449b07c1388b
#
_entry.id   9f736556f528f418d782449b07c1388b
#
_cell.length_a   1.000
_cell.length_b   1.000
_cell.length_c   1.000
_cell.angle_alpha   90.00
_cell.angle_beta   90.00
_cell.angle_gamma   90.00
#
_symmetry.space_group_name_H-M   'P 1'
#
loop_
_entity.id
_entity.type
_entity.pdbx_description
1 polymer ?
#
loop_
_entity_poly.entity_id
_entity_poly.type
_entity_poly.pdbx_seq_one_letter_code
_entity_poly.pdbx_strand_id
1 'polypeptide(L)'
;MPVRTSFVVWLLCLGPFCFAQRPELPSMLLPEDSVTRVSEHVYAIVGFPNVGIVVGDRATLVVDTGLGPRNGAIVVKQAEKLAKAPALYLTTTHFHPEHAMGEQAFPARTVIVRPAVQQDEMDKHAQEFMDLFRGFSAQSKALLEDVKLRPPDIRFDKEIKLDLGGVTARLMWLGPAHTAGDELIFVVPDSVLIPGDIVQDRIVPNMPNADASVKNWLAILDQLEPLHPRVVLPDHGALGDGSLIGKERAFLLDLQTRSLELKRQGKSAEEAASMVTAEFKKKYTDWQTMGPVTNVVKRVYAENP
;
A
#
# COMPACT_ATOMS: atom_id res chain seq x y z
N MET A 1 15.81 35.55 73.32
CA MET A 1 15.41 35.91 71.94
C MET A 1 15.34 34.63 71.12
N PRO A 2 14.17 34.18 70.72
CA PRO A 2 14.08 32.95 69.94
C PRO A 2 14.11 33.26 68.40
N VAL A 3 14.95 32.57 67.69
CA VAL A 3 15.10 32.63 66.25
C VAL A 3 13.89 31.96 65.60
N ARG A 4 13.16 32.72 64.74
CA ARG A 4 12.05 32.17 63.93
C ARG A 4 12.61 31.58 62.61
N THR A 5 12.49 30.28 62.45
CA THR A 5 12.79 29.57 61.21
C THR A 5 11.54 29.55 60.31
N SER A 6 11.60 30.27 59.19
CA SER A 6 10.53 30.25 58.17
C SER A 6 10.70 29.08 57.27
N PHE A 7 9.72 28.13 57.27
CA PHE A 7 9.60 27.06 56.29
C PHE A 7 8.95 27.63 55.01
N VAL A 8 9.68 27.63 53.90
CA VAL A 8 9.14 27.89 52.55
C VAL A 8 8.65 26.60 51.98
N VAL A 9 7.33 26.44 51.85
CA VAL A 9 6.69 25.29 51.18
C VAL A 9 6.70 25.58 49.70
N TRP A 10 7.47 24.77 48.95
CA TRP A 10 7.41 24.75 47.50
C TRP A 10 6.18 23.94 47.06
N LEU A 11 5.16 24.62 46.54
CA LEU A 11 4.04 23.99 45.87
C LEU A 11 4.51 23.52 44.48
N LEU A 12 4.72 22.23 44.32
CA LEU A 12 4.92 21.61 42.99
C LEU A 12 3.57 21.61 42.25
N CYS A 13 3.40 22.53 41.33
CA CYS A 13 2.30 22.47 40.35
C CYS A 13 2.56 21.32 39.37
N LEU A 14 1.96 20.19 39.65
CA LEU A 14 1.79 19.12 38.65
C LEU A 14 0.78 19.60 37.61
N GLY A 15 1.27 20.19 36.51
CA GLY A 15 0.46 20.46 35.33
C GLY A 15 -0.05 19.15 34.75
N PRO A 16 -1.27 19.12 34.21
CA PRO A 16 -1.78 17.92 33.55
C PRO A 16 -0.89 17.58 32.36
N PHE A 17 -0.25 16.40 32.38
CA PHE A 17 0.38 15.83 31.20
C PHE A 17 -0.71 15.65 30.13
N CYS A 18 -0.71 16.54 29.14
CA CYS A 18 -1.50 16.39 27.94
C CYS A 18 -0.92 15.18 27.18
N PHE A 19 -1.49 14.00 27.38
CA PHE A 19 -1.23 12.87 26.51
C PHE A 19 -1.77 13.25 25.14
N ALA A 20 -0.89 13.67 24.23
CA ALA A 20 -1.23 13.76 22.83
C ALA A 20 -1.73 12.38 22.40
N GLN A 21 -3.03 12.27 22.10
CA GLN A 21 -3.61 11.03 21.56
C GLN A 21 -2.83 10.71 20.27
N ARG A 22 -2.23 9.52 20.24
CA ARG A 22 -1.67 9.02 18.98
C ARG A 22 -2.84 8.95 18.00
N PRO A 23 -2.67 9.41 16.72
CA PRO A 23 -3.71 9.24 15.73
C PRO A 23 -4.09 7.75 15.68
N GLU A 24 -5.38 7.47 15.80
CA GLU A 24 -5.87 6.10 15.66
C GLU A 24 -5.55 5.61 14.24
N LEU A 25 -4.92 4.44 14.15
CA LEU A 25 -4.71 3.78 12.88
C LEU A 25 -6.08 3.47 12.25
N PRO A 26 -6.22 3.56 10.92
CA PRO A 26 -7.45 3.17 10.25
C PRO A 26 -7.79 1.71 10.59
N SER A 27 -9.06 1.38 10.64
CA SER A 27 -9.48 -0.01 10.84
C SER A 27 -8.93 -0.87 9.70
N MET A 28 -8.20 -1.91 10.06
CA MET A 28 -7.72 -2.91 9.08
C MET A 28 -8.75 -4.02 8.83
N LEU A 29 -9.93 -3.97 9.47
CA LEU A 29 -11.04 -4.84 9.16
C LEU A 29 -11.87 -4.19 8.04
N LEU A 30 -11.99 -4.90 6.93
CA LEU A 30 -12.78 -4.47 5.78
C LEU A 30 -14.29 -4.42 6.11
N PRO A 31 -15.06 -3.52 5.48
CA PRO A 31 -16.52 -3.48 5.65
C PRO A 31 -17.18 -4.72 5.02
N GLU A 32 -18.10 -5.35 5.75
CA GLU A 32 -18.67 -6.66 5.35
C GLU A 32 -19.63 -6.58 4.14
N ASP A 33 -20.39 -5.50 4.00
CA ASP A 33 -21.44 -5.37 2.99
C ASP A 33 -21.36 -4.05 2.19
N SER A 34 -20.17 -3.48 2.06
CA SER A 34 -19.96 -2.25 1.31
C SER A 34 -19.09 -2.51 0.08
N VAL A 35 -19.73 -2.46 -1.09
CA VAL A 35 -19.06 -2.54 -2.39
C VAL A 35 -19.42 -1.32 -3.21
N THR A 36 -18.42 -0.63 -3.71
CA THR A 36 -18.54 0.52 -4.61
C THR A 36 -18.37 0.07 -6.06
N ARG A 37 -19.30 0.42 -6.95
CA ARG A 37 -19.10 0.23 -8.39
C ARG A 37 -18.18 1.31 -8.92
N VAL A 38 -17.04 0.88 -9.47
CA VAL A 38 -15.98 1.76 -10.00
C VAL A 38 -16.21 2.05 -11.49
N SER A 39 -16.59 1.00 -12.24
CA SER A 39 -16.85 1.08 -13.68
C SER A 39 -17.86 0.01 -14.10
N GLU A 40 -17.95 -0.32 -15.38
CA GLU A 40 -18.88 -1.36 -15.87
C GLU A 40 -18.55 -2.74 -15.27
N HIS A 41 -17.26 -3.10 -15.25
CA HIS A 41 -16.80 -4.41 -14.81
C HIS A 41 -16.01 -4.38 -13.49
N VAL A 42 -15.64 -3.19 -12.97
CA VAL A 42 -14.79 -3.07 -11.78
C VAL A 42 -15.60 -2.59 -10.58
N TYR A 43 -15.40 -3.27 -9.48
CA TYR A 43 -15.95 -2.96 -8.15
C TYR A 43 -14.82 -2.85 -7.15
N ALA A 44 -15.03 -2.12 -6.05
CA ALA A 44 -14.08 -1.97 -4.96
C ALA A 44 -14.74 -2.19 -3.60
N ILE A 45 -14.06 -2.89 -2.70
CA ILE A 45 -14.30 -2.81 -1.27
C ILE A 45 -13.37 -1.72 -0.76
N VAL A 46 -13.92 -0.57 -0.36
CA VAL A 46 -13.12 0.57 0.11
C VAL A 46 -12.77 0.34 1.57
N GLY A 47 -11.48 0.30 1.89
CA GLY A 47 -10.98 0.01 3.22
C GLY A 47 -9.47 0.25 3.36
N PHE A 48 -8.81 -0.55 4.16
CA PHE A 48 -7.37 -0.55 4.31
C PHE A 48 -6.85 -2.01 4.21
N PRO A 49 -6.38 -2.38 2.99
CA PRO A 49 -6.38 -1.65 1.72
C PRO A 49 -7.75 -1.59 1.04
N ASN A 50 -7.85 -0.84 -0.07
CA ASN A 50 -8.93 -1.02 -1.03
C ASN A 50 -8.69 -2.34 -1.78
N VAL A 51 -9.75 -3.09 -2.02
CA VAL A 51 -9.70 -4.37 -2.73
C VAL A 51 -10.45 -4.26 -4.05
N GLY A 52 -9.82 -4.65 -5.15
CA GLY A 52 -10.43 -4.62 -6.48
C GLY A 52 -11.15 -5.94 -6.81
N ILE A 53 -12.30 -5.86 -7.48
CA ILE A 53 -13.02 -7.02 -8.01
C ILE A 53 -13.39 -6.73 -9.46
N VAL A 54 -12.85 -7.48 -10.40
CA VAL A 54 -13.12 -7.36 -11.84
C VAL A 54 -14.01 -8.50 -12.28
N VAL A 55 -15.22 -8.19 -12.75
CA VAL A 55 -16.28 -9.16 -13.07
C VAL A 55 -16.48 -9.27 -14.57
N GLY A 56 -16.08 -10.38 -15.15
CA GLY A 56 -16.39 -10.73 -16.53
C GLY A 56 -17.50 -11.77 -16.64
N ASP A 57 -17.90 -12.07 -17.86
CA ASP A 57 -18.99 -13.07 -18.11
C ASP A 57 -18.54 -14.51 -17.87
N ARG A 58 -17.22 -14.79 -17.90
CA ARG A 58 -16.64 -16.14 -17.77
C ARG A 58 -15.89 -16.35 -16.48
N ALA A 59 -15.34 -15.28 -15.89
CA ALA A 59 -14.55 -15.36 -14.66
C ALA A 59 -14.57 -14.02 -13.91
N THR A 60 -14.23 -14.10 -12.63
CA THR A 60 -14.00 -12.93 -11.77
C THR A 60 -12.55 -12.94 -11.31
N LEU A 61 -11.89 -11.79 -11.36
CA LEU A 61 -10.57 -11.58 -10.76
C LEU A 61 -10.73 -10.73 -9.50
N VAL A 62 -10.14 -11.18 -8.41
CA VAL A 62 -9.95 -10.39 -7.19
C VAL A 62 -8.52 -9.88 -7.14
N VAL A 63 -8.34 -8.63 -6.76
CA VAL A 63 -7.05 -7.97 -6.55
C VAL A 63 -6.95 -7.59 -5.09
N ASP A 64 -6.03 -8.22 -4.38
CA ASP A 64 -5.81 -8.15 -2.94
C ASP A 64 -6.86 -8.84 -2.08
N THR A 65 -6.50 -9.07 -0.81
CA THR A 65 -7.28 -9.93 0.09
C THR A 65 -7.68 -9.28 1.40
N GLY A 66 -7.04 -8.15 1.73
CA GLY A 66 -7.08 -7.60 3.08
C GLY A 66 -6.20 -8.37 4.08
N LEU A 67 -6.03 -7.79 5.27
CA LEU A 67 -5.19 -8.32 6.33
C LEU A 67 -5.82 -9.58 6.96
N GLY A 68 -5.26 -10.73 6.64
CA GLY A 68 -5.60 -12.01 7.25
C GLY A 68 -6.91 -12.66 6.80
N PRO A 69 -7.17 -13.89 7.27
CA PRO A 69 -8.24 -14.75 6.73
C PRO A 69 -9.65 -14.20 6.94
N ARG A 70 -9.88 -13.41 7.98
CA ARG A 70 -11.19 -12.78 8.21
C ARG A 70 -11.54 -11.78 7.12
N ASN A 71 -10.58 -10.94 6.71
CA ASN A 71 -10.76 -10.03 5.58
C ASN A 71 -10.91 -10.80 4.27
N GLY A 72 -10.07 -11.82 4.04
CA GLY A 72 -10.20 -12.69 2.89
C GLY A 72 -11.59 -13.29 2.73
N ALA A 73 -12.22 -13.72 3.83
CA ALA A 73 -13.60 -14.23 3.82
C ALA A 73 -14.64 -13.15 3.42
N ILE A 74 -14.46 -11.91 3.89
CA ILE A 74 -15.29 -10.77 3.46
C ILE A 74 -15.16 -10.57 1.95
N VAL A 75 -13.92 -10.54 1.45
CA VAL A 75 -13.63 -10.33 0.02
C VAL A 75 -14.24 -11.45 -0.83
N VAL A 76 -14.05 -12.71 -0.45
CA VAL A 76 -14.64 -13.87 -1.16
C VAL A 76 -16.15 -13.77 -1.21
N LYS A 77 -16.81 -13.46 -0.10
CA LYS A 77 -18.28 -13.29 -0.03
C LYS A 77 -18.77 -12.26 -1.04
N GLN A 78 -18.07 -11.12 -1.15
CA GLN A 78 -18.47 -10.08 -2.11
C GLN A 78 -18.15 -10.47 -3.56
N ALA A 79 -16.99 -11.08 -3.80
CA ALA A 79 -16.62 -11.54 -5.14
C ALA A 79 -17.60 -12.61 -5.67
N GLU A 80 -17.98 -13.59 -4.86
CA GLU A 80 -18.96 -14.62 -5.23
C GLU A 80 -20.36 -14.07 -5.46
N LYS A 81 -20.77 -13.03 -4.70
CA LYS A 81 -22.05 -12.33 -4.88
C LYS A 81 -22.12 -11.55 -6.20
N LEU A 82 -20.99 -11.02 -6.68
CA LEU A 82 -20.88 -10.25 -7.93
C LEU A 82 -20.63 -11.14 -9.14
N ALA A 83 -20.03 -12.32 -8.95
CA ALA A 83 -19.60 -13.21 -10.01
C ALA A 83 -20.76 -13.67 -10.89
N LYS A 84 -20.54 -13.64 -12.21
CA LYS A 84 -21.46 -14.17 -13.22
C LYS A 84 -21.18 -15.63 -13.60
N ALA A 85 -19.99 -16.12 -13.24
CA ALA A 85 -19.53 -17.49 -13.52
C ALA A 85 -18.69 -18.02 -12.35
N PRO A 86 -18.52 -19.36 -12.21
CA PRO A 86 -17.86 -19.96 -11.05
C PRO A 86 -16.33 -19.82 -11.04
N ALA A 87 -15.71 -19.44 -12.17
CA ALA A 87 -14.26 -19.31 -12.28
C ALA A 87 -13.78 -18.06 -11.51
N LEU A 88 -12.85 -18.26 -10.59
CA LEU A 88 -12.31 -17.21 -9.71
C LEU A 88 -10.79 -17.19 -9.81
N TYR A 89 -10.26 -16.03 -10.11
CA TYR A 89 -8.84 -15.71 -10.05
C TYR A 89 -8.55 -14.78 -8.87
N LEU A 90 -7.34 -14.89 -8.32
CA LEU A 90 -6.82 -14.02 -7.30
C LEU A 90 -5.42 -13.57 -7.69
N THR A 91 -5.14 -12.29 -7.55
CA THR A 91 -3.78 -11.73 -7.56
C THR A 91 -3.61 -10.77 -6.39
N THR A 92 -2.38 -10.45 -6.06
CA THR A 92 -2.04 -9.46 -5.02
C THR A 92 -1.07 -8.44 -5.59
N THR A 93 -1.31 -7.17 -5.29
CA THR A 93 -0.47 -6.07 -5.81
C THR A 93 0.97 -6.18 -5.32
N HIS A 94 1.17 -6.62 -4.08
CA HIS A 94 2.49 -6.94 -3.52
C HIS A 94 2.33 -7.83 -2.26
N PHE A 95 3.46 -8.25 -1.68
CA PHE A 95 3.48 -9.27 -0.62
C PHE A 95 3.14 -8.78 0.79
N HIS A 96 2.95 -7.47 1.02
CA HIS A 96 2.69 -6.97 2.37
C HIS A 96 1.40 -7.55 2.97
N PRO A 97 1.35 -7.70 4.31
CA PRO A 97 0.31 -8.48 4.96
C PRO A 97 -1.12 -8.01 4.70
N GLU A 98 -1.34 -6.71 4.63
CA GLU A 98 -2.65 -6.11 4.37
C GLU A 98 -3.19 -6.42 2.96
N HIS A 99 -2.31 -6.78 2.01
CA HIS A 99 -2.68 -7.12 0.64
C HIS A 99 -2.83 -8.62 0.43
N ALA A 100 -1.94 -9.44 1.05
CA ALA A 100 -1.79 -10.84 0.66
C ALA A 100 -2.24 -11.86 1.71
N MET A 101 -2.35 -11.52 3.00
CA MET A 101 -2.49 -12.54 4.06
C MET A 101 -3.91 -13.09 4.24
N GLY A 102 -4.87 -12.75 3.36
CA GLY A 102 -6.22 -13.31 3.36
C GLY A 102 -6.43 -14.48 2.40
N GLU A 103 -5.43 -14.92 1.65
CA GLU A 103 -5.52 -15.94 0.57
C GLU A 103 -6.14 -17.27 1.00
N GLN A 104 -5.87 -17.71 2.22
CA GLN A 104 -6.39 -19.00 2.73
C GLN A 104 -7.92 -19.07 2.79
N ALA A 105 -8.61 -17.92 2.84
CA ALA A 105 -10.06 -17.87 2.87
C ALA A 105 -10.70 -18.17 1.50
N PHE A 106 -9.92 -18.05 0.43
CA PHE A 106 -10.41 -18.31 -0.92
C PHE A 106 -10.63 -19.79 -1.17
N PRO A 107 -11.71 -20.18 -1.89
CA PRO A 107 -11.96 -21.58 -2.25
C PRO A 107 -10.74 -22.24 -2.92
N ALA A 108 -10.55 -23.53 -2.69
CA ALA A 108 -9.44 -24.28 -3.28
C ALA A 108 -9.42 -24.26 -4.84
N ARG A 109 -10.57 -24.01 -5.47
CA ARG A 109 -10.69 -23.84 -6.92
C ARG A 109 -10.18 -22.49 -7.44
N THR A 110 -9.89 -21.53 -6.56
CA THR A 110 -9.40 -20.20 -6.95
C THR A 110 -7.99 -20.33 -7.52
N VAL A 111 -7.79 -19.82 -8.73
CA VAL A 111 -6.49 -19.80 -9.40
C VAL A 111 -5.72 -18.54 -8.94
N ILE A 112 -4.63 -18.73 -8.23
CA ILE A 112 -3.75 -17.65 -7.79
C ILE A 112 -2.71 -17.37 -8.86
N VAL A 113 -2.67 -16.13 -9.34
CA VAL A 113 -1.72 -15.64 -10.34
C VAL A 113 -0.82 -14.62 -9.67
N ARG A 114 0.50 -14.70 -9.86
CA ARG A 114 1.45 -13.81 -9.18
C ARG A 114 2.75 -13.65 -9.98
N PRO A 115 3.37 -12.45 -9.99
CA PRO A 115 4.74 -12.29 -10.48
C PRO A 115 5.71 -13.23 -9.74
N ALA A 116 6.62 -13.87 -10.48
CA ALA A 116 7.60 -14.77 -9.87
C ALA A 116 8.41 -14.09 -8.77
N VAL A 117 8.84 -12.85 -9.02
CA VAL A 117 9.62 -12.04 -8.06
C VAL A 117 8.82 -11.73 -6.78
N GLN A 118 7.52 -11.49 -6.87
CA GLN A 118 6.68 -11.25 -5.69
C GLN A 118 6.56 -12.50 -4.82
N GLN A 119 6.46 -13.69 -5.46
CA GLN A 119 6.46 -14.94 -4.70
C GLN A 119 7.79 -15.16 -3.98
N ASP A 120 8.90 -14.85 -4.64
CA ASP A 120 10.23 -14.97 -4.03
C ASP A 120 10.41 -14.02 -2.83
N GLU A 121 9.80 -12.82 -2.86
CA GLU A 121 9.75 -11.91 -1.70
C GLU A 121 8.86 -12.49 -0.59
N MET A 122 7.68 -12.97 -0.93
CA MET A 122 6.77 -13.58 0.04
C MET A 122 7.43 -14.75 0.77
N ASP A 123 8.12 -15.63 0.04
CA ASP A 123 8.84 -16.77 0.60
C ASP A 123 9.94 -16.35 1.59
N LYS A 124 10.58 -15.19 1.35
CA LYS A 124 11.68 -14.67 2.18
C LYS A 124 11.21 -13.84 3.36
N HIS A 125 10.20 -12.99 3.15
CA HIS A 125 9.90 -11.86 4.04
C HIS A 125 8.51 -11.88 4.68
N ALA A 126 7.58 -12.75 4.23
CA ALA A 126 6.21 -12.74 4.72
C ALA A 126 6.12 -12.87 6.26
N GLN A 127 6.93 -13.75 6.87
CA GLN A 127 6.91 -13.94 8.31
C GLN A 127 7.38 -12.69 9.07
N GLU A 128 8.44 -12.05 8.62
CA GLU A 128 8.97 -10.82 9.20
C GLU A 128 7.93 -9.70 9.18
N PHE A 129 7.26 -9.51 8.03
CA PHE A 129 6.23 -8.48 7.88
C PHE A 129 4.96 -8.82 8.66
N MET A 130 4.55 -10.08 8.74
CA MET A 130 3.44 -10.48 9.61
C MET A 130 3.74 -10.14 11.08
N ASP A 131 4.96 -10.37 11.55
CA ASP A 131 5.35 -10.06 12.94
C ASP A 131 5.39 -8.56 13.19
N LEU A 132 5.86 -7.77 12.20
CA LEU A 132 5.80 -6.32 12.22
C LEU A 132 4.34 -5.82 12.36
N PHE A 133 3.43 -6.33 11.51
CA PHE A 133 2.02 -5.92 11.50
C PHE A 133 1.27 -6.35 12.76
N ARG A 134 1.58 -7.50 13.33
CA ARG A 134 1.07 -7.93 14.67
C ARG A 134 1.41 -6.92 15.76
N GLY A 135 2.51 -6.18 15.60
CA GLY A 135 2.94 -5.13 16.53
C GLY A 135 2.18 -3.81 16.40
N PHE A 136 1.44 -3.56 15.32
CA PHE A 136 0.78 -2.27 15.09
C PHE A 136 -0.41 -2.05 16.01
N SER A 137 -1.25 -3.06 16.23
CA SER A 137 -2.43 -2.98 17.09
C SER A 137 -2.92 -4.36 17.53
N ALA A 138 -3.79 -4.38 18.56
CA ALA A 138 -4.49 -5.59 18.95
C ALA A 138 -5.38 -6.15 17.82
N GLN A 139 -5.98 -5.27 17.00
CA GLN A 139 -6.77 -5.66 15.84
C GLN A 139 -5.90 -6.35 14.78
N SER A 140 -4.75 -5.78 14.41
CA SER A 140 -3.83 -6.39 13.45
C SER A 140 -3.34 -7.75 13.93
N LYS A 141 -3.01 -7.86 15.22
CA LYS A 141 -2.60 -9.13 15.83
C LYS A 141 -3.69 -10.20 15.68
N ALA A 142 -4.94 -9.86 15.99
CA ALA A 142 -6.07 -10.79 15.90
C ALA A 142 -6.39 -11.16 14.43
N LEU A 143 -6.27 -10.23 13.49
CA LEU A 143 -6.51 -10.50 12.08
C LEU A 143 -5.45 -11.42 11.46
N LEU A 144 -4.23 -11.42 11.98
CA LEU A 144 -3.11 -12.26 11.53
C LEU A 144 -2.98 -13.58 12.31
N GLU A 145 -3.98 -13.97 13.12
CA GLU A 145 -4.00 -15.29 13.73
C GLU A 145 -4.22 -16.38 12.66
N ASP A 146 -3.48 -17.48 12.79
CA ASP A 146 -3.60 -18.69 11.94
C ASP A 146 -3.48 -18.47 10.42
N VAL A 147 -2.75 -17.44 9.99
CA VAL A 147 -2.47 -17.20 8.56
C VAL A 147 -1.69 -18.36 7.97
N LYS A 148 -2.19 -18.87 6.83
CA LYS A 148 -1.54 -19.88 5.99
C LYS A 148 -1.38 -19.33 4.59
N LEU A 149 -0.15 -19.21 4.15
CA LEU A 149 0.15 -18.78 2.78
C LEU A 149 -0.22 -19.88 1.78
N ARG A 150 -0.65 -19.47 0.60
CA ARG A 150 -0.92 -20.36 -0.52
C ARG A 150 0.10 -20.09 -1.63
N PRO A 151 0.71 -21.14 -2.21
CA PRO A 151 1.53 -20.95 -3.40
C PRO A 151 0.65 -20.52 -4.58
N PRO A 152 1.19 -19.73 -5.54
CA PRO A 152 0.45 -19.40 -6.76
C PRO A 152 0.35 -20.62 -7.68
N ASP A 153 -0.76 -20.70 -8.40
CA ASP A 153 -0.99 -21.71 -9.46
C ASP A 153 -0.27 -21.29 -10.75
N ILE A 154 -0.18 -19.97 -11.00
CA ILE A 154 0.47 -19.40 -12.18
C ILE A 154 1.47 -18.33 -11.71
N ARG A 155 2.74 -18.50 -12.14
CA ARG A 155 3.78 -17.47 -12.01
C ARG A 155 4.07 -16.86 -13.37
N PHE A 156 4.31 -15.55 -13.41
CA PHE A 156 4.70 -14.86 -14.64
C PHE A 156 5.86 -13.88 -14.37
N ASP A 157 6.61 -13.52 -15.43
CA ASP A 157 7.82 -12.70 -15.29
C ASP A 157 7.56 -11.20 -15.51
N LYS A 158 6.73 -10.83 -16.50
CA LYS A 158 6.52 -9.41 -16.85
C LYS A 158 5.06 -9.03 -17.01
N GLU A 159 4.32 -9.75 -17.82
CA GLU A 159 2.91 -9.46 -18.08
C GLU A 159 2.16 -10.76 -18.37
N ILE A 160 0.94 -10.84 -17.85
CA ILE A 160 -0.06 -11.84 -18.25
C ILE A 160 -1.40 -11.13 -18.50
N LYS A 161 -2.19 -11.63 -19.43
CA LYS A 161 -3.54 -11.13 -19.72
C LYS A 161 -4.56 -12.17 -19.37
N LEU A 162 -5.51 -11.83 -18.53
CA LEU A 162 -6.64 -12.65 -18.17
C LEU A 162 -7.89 -12.15 -18.91
N ASP A 163 -8.36 -12.91 -19.88
CA ASP A 163 -9.64 -12.67 -20.55
C ASP A 163 -10.76 -13.26 -19.68
N LEU A 164 -11.49 -12.39 -19.01
CA LEU A 164 -12.56 -12.75 -18.08
C LEU A 164 -13.94 -12.86 -18.76
N GLY A 165 -14.02 -12.60 -20.07
CA GLY A 165 -15.27 -12.55 -20.85
C GLY A 165 -15.86 -11.14 -20.86
N GLY A 166 -15.69 -10.44 -21.99
CA GLY A 166 -16.10 -9.03 -22.16
C GLY A 166 -15.15 -8.00 -21.55
N VAL A 167 -14.29 -8.43 -20.64
CA VAL A 167 -13.28 -7.59 -19.98
C VAL A 167 -11.96 -8.35 -19.85
N THR A 168 -10.85 -7.66 -20.02
CA THR A 168 -9.48 -8.20 -19.88
C THR A 168 -8.74 -7.46 -18.79
N ALA A 169 -8.15 -8.19 -17.86
CA ALA A 169 -7.19 -7.67 -16.89
C ALA A 169 -5.77 -7.93 -17.39
N ARG A 170 -4.96 -6.88 -17.49
CA ARG A 170 -3.52 -6.96 -17.76
C ARG A 170 -2.79 -6.84 -16.42
N LEU A 171 -2.13 -7.91 -16.00
CA LEU A 171 -1.33 -7.99 -14.80
C LEU A 171 0.12 -7.75 -15.20
N MET A 172 0.75 -6.72 -14.64
CA MET A 172 2.06 -6.23 -15.11
C MET A 172 3.02 -6.07 -13.95
N TRP A 173 4.23 -6.61 -14.09
CA TRP A 173 5.39 -6.27 -13.28
C TRP A 173 6.33 -5.40 -14.11
N LEU A 174 6.55 -4.16 -13.67
CA LEU A 174 7.36 -3.16 -14.40
C LEU A 174 8.72 -2.90 -13.76
N GLY A 175 9.04 -3.63 -12.71
CA GLY A 175 10.28 -3.52 -11.94
C GLY A 175 10.02 -3.18 -10.47
N PRO A 176 11.07 -3.21 -9.62
CA PRO A 176 10.95 -2.90 -8.20
C PRO A 176 10.70 -1.41 -7.96
N ALA A 177 9.81 -1.08 -7.02
CA ALA A 177 9.53 0.30 -6.62
C ALA A 177 9.24 0.42 -5.13
N HIS A 178 8.02 0.11 -4.67
CA HIS A 178 7.65 0.00 -3.26
C HIS A 178 8.24 -1.27 -2.64
N THR A 179 8.10 -2.38 -3.37
CA THR A 179 8.75 -3.68 -3.13
C THR A 179 9.50 -4.12 -4.39
N ALA A 180 10.14 -5.30 -4.40
CA ALA A 180 10.70 -5.85 -5.63
C ALA A 180 9.61 -6.39 -6.56
N GLY A 181 8.48 -6.83 -6.02
CA GLY A 181 7.44 -7.58 -6.71
C GLY A 181 6.12 -6.84 -6.94
N ASP A 182 6.15 -5.51 -7.02
CA ASP A 182 4.92 -4.72 -7.23
C ASP A 182 4.23 -5.07 -8.54
N GLU A 183 2.98 -5.49 -8.45
CA GLU A 183 2.11 -5.81 -9.56
C GLU A 183 1.07 -4.70 -9.77
N LEU A 184 0.90 -4.31 -11.03
CA LEU A 184 -0.09 -3.31 -11.44
C LEU A 184 -1.12 -3.98 -12.36
N ILE A 185 -2.38 -3.67 -12.17
CA ILE A 185 -3.46 -4.25 -12.96
C ILE A 185 -4.15 -3.16 -13.79
N PHE A 186 -4.20 -3.34 -15.11
CA PHE A 186 -4.93 -2.44 -16.01
C PHE A 186 -6.09 -3.18 -16.68
N VAL A 187 -7.32 -2.66 -16.48
CA VAL A 187 -8.56 -3.29 -16.92
C VAL A 187 -9.10 -2.63 -18.19
N VAL A 188 -9.31 -3.43 -19.24
CA VAL A 188 -9.76 -3.00 -20.58
C VAL A 188 -11.07 -3.71 -20.91
N PRO A 189 -12.10 -3.00 -21.41
CA PRO A 189 -12.12 -1.62 -21.94
C PRO A 189 -12.40 -0.53 -20.91
N ASP A 190 -12.58 -0.87 -19.63
CA ASP A 190 -12.99 0.07 -18.59
C ASP A 190 -11.97 1.20 -18.36
N SER A 191 -10.71 0.99 -18.75
CA SER A 191 -9.59 1.93 -18.52
C SER A 191 -9.43 2.25 -17.03
N VAL A 192 -9.47 1.21 -16.19
CA VAL A 192 -9.23 1.29 -14.75
C VAL A 192 -7.83 0.77 -14.44
N LEU A 193 -7.05 1.55 -13.72
CA LEU A 193 -5.75 1.14 -13.17
C LEU A 193 -5.90 0.83 -11.68
N ILE A 194 -5.43 -0.35 -11.27
CA ILE A 194 -5.25 -0.75 -9.87
C ILE A 194 -3.73 -0.85 -9.67
N PRO A 195 -3.09 0.19 -9.12
CA PRO A 195 -1.63 0.32 -9.12
C PRO A 195 -0.95 -0.20 -7.86
N GLY A 196 -1.68 -0.80 -6.94
CA GLY A 196 -1.12 -1.08 -5.63
C GLY A 196 -0.69 0.19 -4.90
N ASP A 197 0.41 0.11 -4.18
CA ASP A 197 1.01 1.23 -3.47
C ASP A 197 1.84 2.17 -4.36
N ILE A 198 1.90 1.90 -5.68
CA ILE A 198 2.69 2.71 -6.63
C ILE A 198 2.04 4.07 -6.92
N VAL A 199 0.71 4.16 -6.88
CA VAL A 199 -0.03 5.42 -7.05
C VAL A 199 -1.11 5.51 -5.99
N GLN A 200 -1.00 6.50 -5.12
CA GLN A 200 -1.92 6.72 -4.00
C GLN A 200 -2.50 8.14 -4.03
N ASP A 201 -3.59 8.39 -3.28
CA ASP A 201 -4.16 9.74 -3.18
C ASP A 201 -3.55 10.48 -1.98
N ARG A 202 -2.50 11.26 -2.22
CA ARG A 202 -1.82 12.13 -1.24
C ARG A 202 -1.35 11.38 0.03
N ILE A 203 -0.90 10.16 -0.17
CA ILE A 203 -0.20 9.37 0.85
C ILE A 203 1.28 9.35 0.45
N VAL A 204 2.14 9.62 1.42
CA VAL A 204 3.59 9.68 1.16
C VAL A 204 4.10 8.28 0.78
N PRO A 205 4.77 8.14 -0.38
CA PRO A 205 5.40 6.89 -0.77
C PRO A 205 6.22 6.30 0.35
N ASN A 206 6.07 5.02 0.63
CA ASN A 206 6.87 4.33 1.64
C ASN A 206 7.84 3.34 0.97
N MET A 207 9.04 3.26 1.48
CA MET A 207 10.11 2.37 0.98
C MET A 207 10.75 1.64 2.16
N PRO A 208 10.04 0.74 2.81
CA PRO A 208 10.56 0.03 3.98
C PRO A 208 11.59 -1.03 3.60
N ASN A 209 11.50 -1.57 2.38
CA ASN A 209 12.32 -2.67 1.90
C ASN A 209 13.67 -2.20 1.35
N ALA A 210 14.69 -3.05 1.48
CA ALA A 210 16.02 -2.74 0.97
C ALA A 210 16.12 -2.73 -0.56
N ASP A 211 15.23 -3.41 -1.24
CA ASP A 211 15.09 -3.53 -2.70
C ASP A 211 14.13 -2.52 -3.33
N ALA A 212 13.44 -1.70 -2.52
CA ALA A 212 12.67 -0.57 -3.03
C ALA A 212 13.56 0.40 -3.84
N SER A 213 13.00 1.06 -4.86
CA SER A 213 13.76 1.92 -5.77
C SER A 213 13.03 3.17 -6.19
N VAL A 214 13.54 4.34 -5.77
CA VAL A 214 13.03 5.66 -6.19
C VAL A 214 13.16 5.86 -7.70
N LYS A 215 14.33 5.50 -8.25
CA LYS A 215 14.61 5.63 -9.68
C LYS A 215 13.64 4.80 -10.52
N ASN A 216 13.44 3.54 -10.15
CA ASN A 216 12.52 2.67 -10.89
C ASN A 216 11.07 3.09 -10.67
N TRP A 217 10.69 3.53 -9.47
CA TRP A 217 9.33 4.03 -9.22
C TRP A 217 8.98 5.20 -10.15
N LEU A 218 9.87 6.19 -10.28
CA LEU A 218 9.68 7.28 -11.25
C LEU A 218 9.57 6.75 -12.70
N ALA A 219 10.41 5.78 -13.09
CA ALA A 219 10.33 5.18 -14.42
C ALA A 219 9.04 4.37 -14.66
N ILE A 220 8.48 3.75 -13.62
CA ILE A 220 7.18 3.08 -13.68
C ILE A 220 6.06 4.12 -13.87
N LEU A 221 6.06 5.21 -13.12
CA LEU A 221 5.08 6.29 -13.28
C LEU A 221 5.11 6.89 -14.70
N ASP A 222 6.31 7.04 -15.30
CA ASP A 222 6.46 7.47 -16.71
C ASP A 222 5.85 6.45 -17.70
N GLN A 223 5.87 5.15 -17.38
CA GLN A 223 5.25 4.10 -18.20
C GLN A 223 3.73 4.01 -18.00
N LEU A 224 3.19 4.44 -16.86
CA LEU A 224 1.77 4.43 -16.57
C LEU A 224 1.03 5.62 -17.20
N GLU A 225 1.68 6.77 -17.34
CA GLU A 225 1.06 8.00 -17.85
C GLU A 225 0.42 7.79 -19.24
N PRO A 226 1.07 7.12 -20.23
CA PRO A 226 0.48 6.86 -21.55
C PRO A 226 -0.73 5.93 -21.56
N LEU A 227 -1.03 5.21 -20.46
CA LEU A 227 -2.23 4.37 -20.37
C LEU A 227 -3.50 5.21 -20.25
N HIS A 228 -3.40 6.47 -19.84
CA HIS A 228 -4.51 7.41 -19.67
C HIS A 228 -5.71 6.77 -18.93
N PRO A 229 -5.52 6.20 -17.73
CA PRO A 229 -6.62 5.57 -17.02
C PRO A 229 -7.72 6.59 -16.72
N ARG A 230 -8.97 6.18 -16.97
CA ARG A 230 -10.14 6.99 -16.61
C ARG A 230 -10.37 6.99 -15.10
N VAL A 231 -10.05 5.86 -14.44
CA VAL A 231 -10.13 5.69 -13.00
C VAL A 231 -8.84 5.03 -12.52
N VAL A 232 -8.32 5.54 -11.41
CA VAL A 232 -7.29 4.90 -10.61
C VAL A 232 -7.93 4.45 -9.31
N LEU A 233 -7.82 3.17 -9.02
CA LEU A 233 -8.22 2.53 -7.76
C LEU A 233 -6.94 2.23 -6.98
N PRO A 234 -6.43 3.18 -6.16
CA PRO A 234 -5.26 2.94 -5.32
C PRO A 234 -5.59 1.99 -4.18
N ASP A 235 -4.60 1.30 -3.65
CA ASP A 235 -4.81 0.43 -2.49
C ASP A 235 -5.04 1.23 -1.22
N HIS A 236 -4.48 2.43 -1.14
CA HIS A 236 -4.70 3.35 -0.02
C HIS A 236 -5.18 4.71 -0.50
N GLY A 237 -6.13 5.30 0.24
CA GLY A 237 -6.71 6.59 -0.08
C GLY A 237 -7.95 6.52 -0.96
N ALA A 238 -8.36 7.67 -1.48
CA ALA A 238 -9.58 7.79 -2.28
C ALA A 238 -9.34 7.39 -3.74
N LEU A 239 -10.39 6.87 -4.38
CA LEU A 239 -10.39 6.67 -5.83
C LEU A 239 -10.21 8.02 -6.54
N GLY A 240 -9.50 7.99 -7.67
CA GLY A 240 -9.27 9.18 -8.48
C GLY A 240 -9.23 8.89 -9.97
N ASP A 241 -8.72 9.83 -10.73
CA ASP A 241 -8.47 9.70 -12.16
C ASP A 241 -6.96 9.60 -12.46
N GLY A 242 -6.59 9.54 -13.72
CA GLY A 242 -5.18 9.44 -14.16
C GLY A 242 -4.27 10.57 -13.65
N SER A 243 -4.82 11.69 -13.18
CA SER A 243 -4.00 12.77 -12.59
C SER A 243 -3.27 12.38 -11.32
N LEU A 244 -3.70 11.30 -10.64
CA LEU A 244 -2.99 10.77 -9.47
C LEU A 244 -1.58 10.33 -9.82
N ILE A 245 -1.35 9.76 -11.02
CA ILE A 245 -0.02 9.35 -11.50
C ILE A 245 0.93 10.55 -11.53
N GLY A 246 0.47 11.66 -12.13
CA GLY A 246 1.28 12.89 -12.21
C GLY A 246 1.54 13.53 -10.85
N LYS A 247 0.58 13.47 -9.91
CA LYS A 247 0.75 13.97 -8.53
C LYS A 247 1.78 13.16 -7.76
N GLU A 248 1.69 11.83 -7.81
CA GLU A 248 2.65 10.91 -7.18
C GLU A 248 4.06 11.15 -7.72
N ARG A 249 4.17 11.23 -9.06
CA ARG A 249 5.42 11.51 -9.75
C ARG A 249 6.04 12.84 -9.34
N ALA A 250 5.24 13.90 -9.29
CA ALA A 250 5.73 15.23 -8.92
C ALA A 250 6.25 15.26 -7.48
N PHE A 251 5.54 14.62 -6.55
CA PHE A 251 5.96 14.51 -5.15
C PHE A 251 7.28 13.73 -5.03
N LEU A 252 7.38 12.56 -5.64
CA LEU A 252 8.56 11.70 -5.55
C LEU A 252 9.78 12.33 -6.20
N LEU A 253 9.60 13.00 -7.36
CA LEU A 253 10.67 13.73 -8.06
C LEU A 253 11.19 14.92 -7.23
N ASP A 254 10.29 15.68 -6.61
CA ASP A 254 10.66 16.79 -5.74
C ASP A 254 11.48 16.30 -4.53
N LEU A 255 11.03 15.20 -3.92
CA LEU A 255 11.72 14.57 -2.79
C LEU A 255 13.12 14.06 -3.20
N GLN A 256 13.22 13.38 -4.34
CA GLN A 256 14.50 12.91 -4.87
C GLN A 256 15.45 14.07 -5.15
N THR A 257 14.96 15.12 -5.83
CA THR A 257 15.74 16.30 -6.20
C THR A 257 16.30 16.99 -4.95
N ARG A 258 15.45 17.23 -3.95
CA ARG A 258 15.86 17.86 -2.70
C ARG A 258 16.86 17.03 -1.90
N SER A 259 16.65 15.72 -1.85
CA SER A 259 17.58 14.79 -1.21
C SER A 259 18.97 14.83 -1.85
N LEU A 260 19.04 14.83 -3.18
CA LEU A 260 20.31 14.89 -3.92
C LEU A 260 21.01 16.26 -3.77
N GLU A 261 20.26 17.36 -3.66
CA GLU A 261 20.83 18.68 -3.35
C GLU A 261 21.53 18.68 -1.98
N LEU A 262 20.86 18.15 -0.96
CA LEU A 262 21.42 18.08 0.39
C LEU A 262 22.63 17.15 0.44
N LYS A 263 22.60 16.03 -0.31
CA LYS A 263 23.74 15.13 -0.45
C LYS A 263 24.96 15.85 -1.05
N ARG A 264 24.77 16.64 -2.14
CA ARG A 264 25.84 17.45 -2.75
C ARG A 264 26.41 18.51 -1.80
N GLN A 265 25.60 18.98 -0.83
CA GLN A 265 26.02 19.89 0.23
C GLN A 265 26.75 19.19 1.39
N GLY A 266 27.01 17.88 1.29
CA GLY A 266 27.71 17.10 2.30
C GLY A 266 26.85 16.71 3.51
N LYS A 267 25.53 16.80 3.42
CA LYS A 267 24.62 16.38 4.50
C LYS A 267 24.56 14.86 4.57
N SER A 268 24.51 14.31 5.79
CA SER A 268 24.24 12.89 5.99
C SER A 268 22.79 12.56 5.61
N ALA A 269 22.49 11.27 5.40
CA ALA A 269 21.12 10.82 5.10
C ALA A 269 20.13 11.17 6.22
N GLU A 270 20.56 11.11 7.48
CA GLU A 270 19.78 11.45 8.67
C GLU A 270 19.46 12.96 8.75
N GLU A 271 20.48 13.80 8.52
CA GLU A 271 20.29 15.26 8.47
C GLU A 271 19.34 15.64 7.35
N ALA A 272 19.56 15.08 6.14
CA ALA A 272 18.70 15.32 4.97
C ALA A 272 17.27 14.86 5.22
N ALA A 273 17.07 13.67 5.79
CA ALA A 273 15.73 13.15 6.12
C ALA A 273 14.98 14.08 7.08
N SER A 274 15.65 14.60 8.11
CA SER A 274 15.07 15.56 9.04
C SER A 274 14.68 16.87 8.34
N MET A 275 15.56 17.42 7.51
CA MET A 275 15.33 18.67 6.78
C MET A 275 14.19 18.53 5.76
N VAL A 276 14.25 17.51 4.92
CA VAL A 276 13.23 17.24 3.89
C VAL A 276 11.87 17.01 4.53
N THR A 277 11.79 16.23 5.62
CA THR A 277 10.52 16.01 6.34
C THR A 277 9.94 17.33 6.84
N ALA A 278 10.76 18.24 7.40
CA ALA A 278 10.29 19.52 7.88
C ALA A 278 9.84 20.46 6.74
N GLU A 279 10.54 20.45 5.61
CA GLU A 279 10.21 21.22 4.41
C GLU A 279 8.91 20.71 3.77
N PHE A 280 8.77 19.39 3.61
CA PHE A 280 7.63 18.74 2.95
C PHE A 280 6.34 18.87 3.78
N LYS A 281 6.41 18.82 5.11
CA LYS A 281 5.26 19.13 5.99
C LYS A 281 4.66 20.51 5.72
N LYS A 282 5.48 21.49 5.32
CA LYS A 282 5.02 22.85 5.01
C LYS A 282 4.55 22.99 3.56
N LYS A 283 5.15 22.25 2.63
CA LYS A 283 4.86 22.33 1.20
C LYS A 283 3.64 21.49 0.80
N TYR A 284 3.51 20.30 1.37
CA TYR A 284 2.50 19.29 1.06
C TYR A 284 1.53 19.11 2.23
N THR A 285 0.82 20.17 2.57
CA THR A 285 -0.04 20.25 3.78
C THR A 285 -1.26 19.34 3.73
N ASP A 286 -1.67 18.92 2.53
CA ASP A 286 -2.78 18.01 2.27
C ASP A 286 -2.35 16.54 2.10
N TRP A 287 -1.04 16.26 2.16
CA TRP A 287 -0.52 14.88 2.16
C TRP A 287 -0.51 14.29 3.56
N GLN A 288 -0.91 13.02 3.65
CA GLN A 288 -0.99 12.31 4.92
C GLN A 288 0.37 11.76 5.34
N THR A 289 0.62 11.74 6.64
CA THR A 289 1.74 11.05 7.30
C THR A 289 3.12 11.24 6.64
N MET A 290 3.86 12.29 7.05
CA MET A 290 5.22 12.56 6.55
C MET A 290 6.33 11.62 7.10
N GLY A 291 5.98 10.63 7.92
CA GLY A 291 6.94 9.66 8.46
C GLY A 291 7.76 8.91 7.40
N PRO A 292 7.13 8.38 6.34
CA PRO A 292 7.82 7.65 5.28
C PRO A 292 8.86 8.46 4.49
N VAL A 293 8.80 9.80 4.48
CA VAL A 293 9.81 10.67 3.84
C VAL A 293 11.23 10.26 4.25
N THR A 294 11.43 9.88 5.51
CA THR A 294 12.73 9.42 6.01
C THR A 294 13.24 8.20 5.23
N ASN A 295 12.38 7.23 4.97
CA ASN A 295 12.77 6.01 4.25
C ASN A 295 13.12 6.32 2.79
N VAL A 296 12.35 7.18 2.13
CA VAL A 296 12.60 7.59 0.75
C VAL A 296 13.92 8.35 0.63
N VAL A 297 14.21 9.31 1.53
CA VAL A 297 15.49 10.04 1.53
C VAL A 297 16.66 9.08 1.70
N LYS A 298 16.60 8.14 2.63
CA LYS A 298 17.64 7.13 2.83
C LYS A 298 17.83 6.27 1.59
N ARG A 299 16.74 5.91 0.90
CA ARG A 299 16.81 5.17 -0.36
C ARG A 299 17.47 5.98 -1.47
N VAL A 300 17.12 7.26 -1.65
CA VAL A 300 17.81 8.16 -2.59
C VAL A 300 19.32 8.19 -2.33
N TYR A 301 19.73 8.26 -1.06
CA TYR A 301 21.16 8.26 -0.70
C TYR A 301 21.84 6.94 -1.05
N ALA A 302 21.17 5.81 -0.82
CA ALA A 302 21.70 4.48 -1.11
C ALA A 302 21.83 4.21 -2.62
N GLU A 303 20.88 4.70 -3.43
CA GLU A 303 20.90 4.54 -4.90
C GLU A 303 21.94 5.44 -5.60
N ASN A 304 22.47 6.44 -4.91
CA ASN A 304 23.43 7.40 -5.46
C ASN A 304 24.65 7.49 -4.53
N PRO A 305 25.53 6.47 -4.49
CA PRO A 305 26.66 6.37 -3.56
C PRO A 305 27.72 7.47 -3.76
#